data_a1418729e19ec61039cc5a78ba63dee9
#
_entry.id   a1418729e19ec61039cc5a78ba63dee9
#
_cell.length_a   1.000
_cell.length_b   1.000
_cell.length_c   1.000
_cell.angle_alpha   90.00
_cell.angle_beta   90.00
_cell.angle_gamma   90.00
#
_symmetry.space_group_name_H-M   'P 1'
#
loop_
_entity.id
_entity.type
_entity.pdbx_description
1 polymer ?
#
loop_
_entity_poly.entity_id
_entity_poly.type
_entity_poly.pdbx_seq_one_letter_code
_entity_poly.pdbx_strand_id
1 'polypeptide(L)'
;MLVLGILVALTAAACRTDVDVLVAVDPAGSGKVTVTADLDADATAQLGDPSRLVLTDLADAGWDVDGPTARKGGLRVVAVRRFSSPEELSAVLDEVGGAGGVFSDTSLVLGNGLLSDSTEFRTRLHLTGDPAQFSDEQLAKVLGGLPLGRTPEELAAEGFDSADAATLTVRVALPDGVDESNGRITKGVARWSAPLTGGAATDTDLRASASTLRISTLVLLVLGTLLVGVAAVVAVLGASRRPS
;
A
#
# COMPACT_ATOMS: atom_id res chain seq x y z
N MET A 1 -16.03 52.22 -26.38
CA MET A 1 -14.75 51.91 -25.74
C MET A 1 -14.91 50.56 -25.05
N LEU A 2 -14.41 49.55 -25.72
CA LEU A 2 -14.52 48.15 -25.30
C LEU A 2 -13.33 47.88 -24.35
N VAL A 3 -13.57 47.79 -23.03
CA VAL A 3 -12.58 47.32 -22.07
C VAL A 3 -12.67 45.79 -22.13
N LEU A 4 -11.86 45.21 -22.97
CA LEU A 4 -11.61 43.77 -23.02
C LEU A 4 -10.70 43.47 -21.85
N GLY A 5 -11.30 43.19 -20.69
CA GLY A 5 -10.60 42.60 -19.55
C GLY A 5 -10.08 41.23 -19.96
N ILE A 6 -8.81 41.17 -20.29
CA ILE A 6 -8.08 39.91 -20.39
C ILE A 6 -8.07 39.32 -18.98
N LEU A 7 -9.06 38.46 -18.73
CA LEU A 7 -9.02 37.53 -17.63
C LEU A 7 -7.93 36.51 -17.99
N VAL A 8 -6.69 36.86 -17.69
CA VAL A 8 -5.63 35.85 -17.60
C VAL A 8 -6.06 34.95 -16.44
N ALA A 9 -6.77 33.89 -16.80
CA ALA A 9 -6.86 32.73 -15.92
C ALA A 9 -5.42 32.23 -15.75
N LEU A 10 -4.77 32.69 -14.70
CA LEU A 10 -3.67 31.96 -14.08
C LEU A 10 -4.27 30.63 -13.64
N THR A 11 -4.29 29.67 -14.56
CA THR A 11 -4.30 28.29 -14.15
C THR A 11 -2.96 28.09 -13.46
N ALA A 12 -2.95 28.26 -12.14
CA ALA A 12 -1.95 27.66 -11.32
C ALA A 12 -2.07 26.16 -11.61
N ALA A 13 -1.30 25.69 -12.56
CA ALA A 13 -1.15 24.28 -12.84
C ALA A 13 -0.45 23.73 -11.59
N ALA A 14 -1.24 23.26 -10.64
CA ALA A 14 -0.74 22.59 -9.48
C ALA A 14 -0.13 21.27 -9.98
N CYS A 15 1.20 21.19 -9.98
CA CYS A 15 1.91 19.94 -10.22
C CYS A 15 1.31 18.87 -9.32
N ARG A 16 0.89 17.76 -9.90
CA ARG A 16 0.31 16.67 -9.16
C ARG A 16 1.17 15.43 -9.23
N THR A 17 1.48 14.90 -8.06
CA THR A 17 2.19 13.63 -7.90
C THR A 17 1.32 12.68 -7.08
N ASP A 18 0.97 11.55 -7.66
CA ASP A 18 0.24 10.50 -6.97
C ASP A 18 1.19 9.32 -6.70
N VAL A 19 1.36 8.96 -5.43
CA VAL A 19 2.13 7.79 -5.01
C VAL A 19 1.18 6.72 -4.51
N ASP A 20 1.25 5.54 -5.09
CA ASP A 20 0.42 4.39 -4.72
C ASP A 20 1.30 3.24 -4.23
N VAL A 21 1.10 2.81 -3.00
CA VAL A 21 1.80 1.68 -2.37
C VAL A 21 0.81 0.53 -2.21
N LEU A 22 1.00 -0.54 -2.97
CA LEU A 22 0.20 -1.76 -2.87
C LEU A 22 1.00 -2.86 -2.20
N VAL A 23 0.51 -3.31 -1.04
CA VAL A 23 0.95 -4.54 -0.37
C VAL A 23 0.02 -5.66 -0.79
N ALA A 24 0.54 -6.67 -1.50
CA ALA A 24 -0.20 -7.86 -1.88
C ALA A 24 0.39 -9.08 -1.17
N VAL A 25 -0.41 -9.72 -0.34
CA VAL A 25 -0.03 -10.86 0.52
C VAL A 25 -0.58 -12.14 -0.05
N ASP A 26 0.26 -13.16 -0.14
CA ASP A 26 -0.10 -14.52 -0.54
C ASP A 26 -0.53 -15.36 0.68
N PRO A 27 -1.25 -16.48 0.52
CA PRO A 27 -1.71 -17.33 1.63
C PRO A 27 -0.61 -17.87 2.54
N ALA A 28 0.62 -17.95 2.05
CA ALA A 28 1.79 -18.40 2.82
C ALA A 28 2.48 -17.28 3.64
N GLY A 29 1.97 -16.02 3.57
CA GLY A 29 2.56 -14.87 4.24
C GLY A 29 3.72 -14.23 3.48
N SER A 30 4.06 -14.74 2.31
CA SER A 30 4.92 -14.08 1.31
C SER A 30 4.10 -13.07 0.50
N GLY A 31 4.76 -12.34 -0.41
CA GLY A 31 4.05 -11.43 -1.28
C GLY A 31 4.94 -10.41 -1.99
N LYS A 32 4.36 -9.27 -2.29
CA LYS A 32 5.07 -8.16 -2.92
C LYS A 32 4.54 -6.80 -2.48
N VAL A 33 5.42 -5.83 -2.43
CA VAL A 33 5.11 -4.41 -2.34
C VAL A 33 5.34 -3.79 -3.72
N THR A 34 4.37 -3.06 -4.21
CA THR A 34 4.46 -2.31 -5.48
C THR A 34 4.29 -0.84 -5.17
N VAL A 35 5.27 -0.04 -5.51
CA VAL A 35 5.22 1.42 -5.42
C VAL A 35 5.06 1.96 -6.83
N THR A 36 4.03 2.77 -7.04
CA THR A 36 3.78 3.46 -8.32
C THR A 36 3.81 4.96 -8.07
N ALA A 37 4.66 5.68 -8.74
CA ALA A 37 4.66 7.13 -8.76
C ALA A 37 4.14 7.62 -10.12
N ASP A 38 3.06 8.38 -10.09
CA ASP A 38 2.46 9.04 -11.25
C ASP A 38 2.69 10.55 -11.12
N LEU A 39 3.40 11.13 -12.07
CA LEU A 39 3.60 12.57 -12.21
C LEU A 39 2.72 13.05 -13.36
N ASP A 40 2.02 14.15 -13.17
CA ASP A 40 1.28 14.79 -14.26
C ASP A 40 2.21 15.51 -15.25
N ALA A 41 1.63 16.17 -16.28
CA ALA A 41 2.41 16.84 -17.31
C ALA A 41 3.26 17.98 -16.75
N ASP A 42 2.74 18.71 -15.76
CA ASP A 42 3.40 19.87 -15.18
C ASP A 42 4.55 19.44 -14.27
N ALA A 43 4.32 18.43 -13.41
CA ALA A 43 5.37 17.81 -12.60
C ALA A 43 6.47 17.19 -13.48
N THR A 44 6.09 16.55 -14.58
CA THR A 44 7.05 15.99 -15.55
C THR A 44 7.87 17.08 -16.25
N ALA A 45 7.24 18.20 -16.61
CA ALA A 45 7.97 19.34 -17.21
C ALA A 45 8.96 19.97 -16.24
N GLN A 46 8.63 20.04 -14.96
CA GLN A 46 9.56 20.54 -13.91
C GLN A 46 10.72 19.57 -13.65
N LEU A 47 10.47 18.26 -13.71
CA LEU A 47 11.55 17.26 -13.60
C LEU A 47 12.59 17.42 -14.71
N GLY A 48 12.20 17.95 -15.86
CA GLY A 48 13.04 18.12 -17.03
C GLY A 48 13.31 16.79 -17.74
N ASP A 49 14.59 16.38 -17.81
CA ASP A 49 14.96 15.13 -18.49
C ASP A 49 14.72 13.91 -17.56
N PRO A 50 13.76 13.02 -17.88
CA PRO A 50 13.48 11.83 -17.11
C PRO A 50 14.66 10.87 -16.94
N SER A 51 15.65 10.92 -17.85
CA SER A 51 16.87 10.10 -17.75
C SER A 51 17.76 10.48 -16.56
N ARG A 52 17.51 11.63 -15.95
CA ARG A 52 18.20 12.08 -14.73
C ARG A 52 17.71 11.38 -13.46
N LEU A 53 16.57 10.69 -13.51
CA LEU A 53 16.11 9.85 -12.40
C LEU A 53 17.08 8.66 -12.29
N VAL A 54 17.93 8.70 -11.28
CA VAL A 54 18.86 7.61 -10.98
C VAL A 54 18.07 6.55 -10.20
N LEU A 55 17.62 5.51 -10.92
CA LEU A 55 16.85 4.40 -10.36
C LEU A 55 17.73 3.17 -10.06
N THR A 56 19.04 3.28 -10.34
CA THR A 56 20.01 2.18 -10.12
C THR A 56 20.11 1.79 -8.66
N ASP A 57 20.03 2.76 -7.74
CA ASP A 57 20.13 2.51 -6.30
C ASP A 57 18.95 1.65 -5.79
N LEU A 58 17.76 1.82 -6.38
CA LEU A 58 16.62 0.96 -6.09
C LEU A 58 16.85 -0.46 -6.62
N ALA A 59 17.41 -0.60 -7.82
CA ALA A 59 17.74 -1.90 -8.38
C ALA A 59 18.83 -2.62 -7.55
N ASP A 60 19.84 -1.90 -7.10
CA ASP A 60 20.89 -2.41 -6.23
C ASP A 60 20.35 -2.82 -4.84
N ALA A 61 19.30 -2.13 -4.35
CA ALA A 61 18.55 -2.50 -3.15
C ALA A 61 17.60 -3.69 -3.38
N GLY A 62 17.53 -4.25 -4.59
CA GLY A 62 16.74 -5.43 -4.93
C GLY A 62 15.29 -5.14 -5.35
N TRP A 63 14.99 -3.89 -5.75
CA TRP A 63 13.73 -3.53 -6.37
C TRP A 63 13.78 -3.82 -7.88
N ASP A 64 12.72 -4.39 -8.41
CA ASP A 64 12.48 -4.49 -9.86
C ASP A 64 11.79 -3.20 -10.31
N VAL A 65 12.50 -2.39 -11.11
CA VAL A 65 12.05 -1.03 -11.46
C VAL A 65 11.72 -0.97 -12.94
N ASP A 66 10.48 -0.58 -13.24
CA ASP A 66 9.98 -0.30 -14.58
C ASP A 66 9.71 1.20 -14.74
N GLY A 67 10.36 1.79 -15.72
CA GLY A 67 10.25 3.21 -16.01
C GLY A 67 11.56 3.96 -15.85
N PRO A 68 11.53 5.29 -16.02
CA PRO A 68 10.37 6.16 -16.24
C PRO A 68 9.69 5.95 -17.59
N THR A 69 8.37 5.74 -17.58
CA THR A 69 7.57 5.50 -18.78
C THR A 69 6.64 6.68 -19.06
N ALA A 70 6.77 7.28 -20.24
CA ALA A 70 5.89 8.36 -20.66
C ALA A 70 4.45 7.87 -20.83
N ARG A 71 3.48 8.63 -20.29
CA ARG A 71 2.05 8.38 -20.42
C ARG A 71 1.34 9.60 -20.96
N LYS A 72 0.07 9.42 -21.42
CA LYS A 72 -0.76 10.55 -21.83
C LYS A 72 -0.99 11.45 -20.61
N GLY A 73 -0.30 12.61 -20.58
CA GLY A 73 -0.41 13.59 -19.50
C GLY A 73 0.57 13.38 -18.35
N GLY A 74 1.75 12.76 -18.60
CA GLY A 74 2.76 12.69 -17.56
C GLY A 74 3.74 11.52 -17.66
N LEU A 75 4.29 11.14 -16.51
CA LEU A 75 5.32 10.12 -16.37
C LEU A 75 4.90 9.12 -15.30
N ARG A 76 5.26 7.86 -15.48
CA ARG A 76 5.07 6.80 -14.46
C ARG A 76 6.37 6.06 -14.18
N VAL A 77 6.60 5.78 -12.91
CA VAL A 77 7.63 4.85 -12.43
C VAL A 77 6.95 3.79 -11.58
N VAL A 78 7.32 2.53 -11.75
CA VAL A 78 6.84 1.42 -10.95
C VAL A 78 8.04 0.70 -10.35
N ALA A 79 8.04 0.47 -9.06
CA ALA A 79 9.04 -0.34 -8.36
C ALA A 79 8.35 -1.48 -7.62
N VAL A 80 8.88 -2.69 -7.75
CA VAL A 80 8.31 -3.89 -7.13
C VAL A 80 9.37 -4.58 -6.29
N ARG A 81 9.06 -4.84 -5.02
CA ARG A 81 9.88 -5.65 -4.14
C ARG A 81 9.09 -6.86 -3.64
N ARG A 82 9.66 -8.05 -3.73
CA ARG A 82 9.08 -9.25 -3.14
C ARG A 82 9.53 -9.40 -1.70
N PHE A 83 8.71 -10.01 -0.89
CA PHE A 83 9.05 -10.46 0.46
C PHE A 83 8.64 -11.93 0.62
N SER A 84 9.41 -12.68 1.36
CA SER A 84 9.23 -14.14 1.57
C SER A 84 8.66 -14.46 2.95
N SER A 85 8.65 -13.49 3.87
CA SER A 85 8.11 -13.67 5.21
C SER A 85 7.45 -12.38 5.74
N PRO A 86 6.61 -12.50 6.78
CA PRO A 86 6.03 -11.33 7.46
C PRO A 86 7.07 -10.33 8.00
N GLU A 87 8.20 -10.81 8.48
CA GLU A 87 9.27 -9.97 9.04
C GLU A 87 9.96 -9.16 7.93
N GLU A 88 10.14 -9.76 6.75
CA GLU A 88 10.71 -9.08 5.60
C GLU A 88 9.80 -7.96 5.07
N LEU A 89 8.47 -8.11 5.20
CA LEU A 89 7.54 -7.04 4.83
C LEU A 89 7.79 -5.76 5.63
N SER A 90 8.08 -5.86 6.93
CA SER A 90 8.41 -4.68 7.75
C SER A 90 9.62 -3.94 7.18
N ALA A 91 10.71 -4.68 6.90
CA ALA A 91 11.92 -4.09 6.31
C ALA A 91 11.66 -3.43 4.95
N VAL A 92 10.82 -4.06 4.11
CA VAL A 92 10.45 -3.49 2.79
C VAL A 92 9.64 -2.20 2.94
N LEU A 93 8.70 -2.13 3.89
CA LEU A 93 7.94 -0.89 4.12
C LEU A 93 8.80 0.20 4.78
N ASP A 94 9.76 -0.16 5.64
CA ASP A 94 10.74 0.78 6.17
C ASP A 94 11.61 1.39 5.06
N GLU A 95 12.00 0.58 4.06
CA GLU A 95 12.70 1.08 2.86
C GLU A 95 11.82 2.04 2.06
N VAL A 96 10.52 1.73 1.86
CA VAL A 96 9.58 2.63 1.16
C VAL A 96 9.41 3.94 1.92
N GLY A 97 9.34 3.88 3.23
CA GLY A 97 9.21 5.05 4.11
C GLY A 97 10.47 5.91 4.17
N GLY A 98 11.62 5.34 3.85
CA GLY A 98 12.91 6.01 3.90
C GLY A 98 13.27 6.56 5.28
N ALA A 99 14.24 7.47 5.32
CA ALA A 99 14.70 8.10 6.57
C ALA A 99 13.61 8.89 7.31
N GLY A 100 12.56 9.31 6.62
CA GLY A 100 11.41 10.03 7.18
C GLY A 100 10.45 9.18 8.00
N GLY A 101 10.62 7.84 8.01
CA GLY A 101 9.84 6.93 8.85
C GLY A 101 8.34 6.98 8.55
N VAL A 102 7.97 7.04 7.27
CA VAL A 102 6.56 7.13 6.83
C VAL A 102 5.75 5.94 7.30
N PHE A 103 6.36 4.75 7.30
CA PHE A 103 5.76 3.52 7.84
C PHE A 103 6.52 3.08 9.08
N SER A 104 5.80 2.65 10.10
CA SER A 104 6.37 2.08 11.32
C SER A 104 5.45 1.03 11.94
N ASP A 105 5.95 0.27 12.89
CA ASP A 105 5.18 -0.75 13.62
C ASP A 105 4.45 -1.74 12.68
N THR A 106 5.07 -2.06 11.53
CA THR A 106 4.49 -2.97 10.55
C THR A 106 4.47 -4.40 11.09
N SER A 107 3.31 -5.04 11.00
CA SER A 107 3.12 -6.44 11.34
C SER A 107 2.17 -7.14 10.38
N LEU A 108 2.50 -8.38 10.07
CA LEU A 108 1.66 -9.29 9.31
C LEU A 108 1.54 -10.58 10.13
N VAL A 109 0.34 -10.90 10.56
CA VAL A 109 0.07 -12.08 11.41
C VAL A 109 -0.81 -13.06 10.66
N LEU A 110 -0.36 -14.31 10.58
CA LEU A 110 -1.14 -15.40 10.01
C LEU A 110 -1.62 -16.31 11.13
N GLY A 111 -2.92 -16.48 11.24
CA GLY A 111 -3.58 -17.40 12.16
C GLY A 111 -4.02 -18.66 11.43
N ASN A 112 -3.57 -19.82 11.89
CA ASN A 112 -3.98 -21.10 11.33
C ASN A 112 -4.91 -21.82 12.32
N GLY A 113 -6.22 -21.70 12.14
CA GLY A 113 -7.22 -22.36 12.94
C GLY A 113 -7.64 -23.72 12.36
N LEU A 114 -8.38 -24.50 13.15
CA LEU A 114 -8.93 -25.79 12.70
C LEU A 114 -9.98 -25.61 11.60
N LEU A 115 -10.77 -24.54 11.66
CA LEU A 115 -11.91 -24.28 10.77
C LEU A 115 -11.71 -23.06 9.88
N SER A 116 -10.77 -22.17 10.22
CA SER A 116 -10.51 -20.95 9.47
C SER A 116 -9.05 -20.56 9.55
N ASP A 117 -8.56 -19.98 8.47
CA ASP A 117 -7.30 -19.25 8.43
C ASP A 117 -7.61 -17.75 8.54
N SER A 118 -6.72 -16.99 9.16
CA SER A 118 -6.84 -15.54 9.26
C SER A 118 -5.52 -14.87 8.89
N THR A 119 -5.62 -13.71 8.28
CA THR A 119 -4.48 -12.85 7.99
C THR A 119 -4.78 -11.45 8.49
N GLU A 120 -3.90 -10.89 9.29
CA GLU A 120 -4.04 -9.54 9.81
C GLU A 120 -2.80 -8.72 9.45
N PHE A 121 -3.03 -7.59 8.80
CA PHE A 121 -2.03 -6.58 8.47
C PHE A 121 -2.23 -5.35 9.34
N ARG A 122 -1.14 -4.82 9.89
CA ARG A 122 -1.11 -3.54 10.60
C ARG A 122 0.16 -2.78 10.24
N THR A 123 0.05 -1.47 10.14
CA THR A 123 1.18 -0.54 10.06
C THR A 123 0.73 0.83 10.54
N ARG A 124 1.65 1.63 11.07
CA ARG A 124 1.40 3.03 11.38
C ARG A 124 1.89 3.89 10.22
N LEU A 125 1.02 4.77 9.74
CA LEU A 125 1.35 5.78 8.74
C LEU A 125 1.61 7.11 9.45
N HIS A 126 2.82 7.65 9.31
CA HIS A 126 3.23 8.94 9.86
C HIS A 126 3.66 9.89 8.75
N LEU A 127 2.88 10.94 8.50
CA LEU A 127 3.17 11.98 7.53
C LEU A 127 3.17 13.32 8.25
N THR A 128 4.25 14.08 8.10
CA THR A 128 4.37 15.43 8.70
C THR A 128 3.69 16.51 7.88
N GLY A 129 3.41 16.23 6.59
CA GLY A 129 2.96 17.23 5.62
C GLY A 129 4.09 18.13 5.10
N ASP A 130 5.32 17.94 5.60
CA ASP A 130 6.51 18.68 5.19
C ASP A 130 7.27 17.89 4.11
N PRO A 131 7.53 18.47 2.92
CA PRO A 131 8.37 17.85 1.89
C PRO A 131 9.76 17.42 2.39
N ALA A 132 10.29 18.07 3.42
CA ALA A 132 11.58 17.73 4.01
C ALA A 132 11.62 16.31 4.61
N GLN A 133 10.47 15.72 4.96
CA GLN A 133 10.38 14.34 5.43
C GLN A 133 10.95 13.32 4.42
N PHE A 134 10.89 13.64 3.13
CA PHE A 134 11.33 12.78 2.04
C PHE A 134 12.77 13.08 1.57
N SER A 135 13.46 14.05 2.19
CA SER A 135 14.85 14.37 1.91
C SER A 135 15.77 13.58 2.81
N ASP A 136 16.69 12.81 2.23
CA ASP A 136 17.80 12.24 2.98
C ASP A 136 18.95 13.25 3.15
N GLU A 137 19.85 12.99 4.13
CA GLU A 137 20.99 13.88 4.41
C GLU A 137 21.97 13.98 3.22
N GLN A 138 22.09 12.95 2.39
CA GLN A 138 22.99 12.96 1.22
C GLN A 138 22.38 13.81 0.12
N LEU A 139 21.08 13.66 -0.15
CA LEU A 139 20.34 14.49 -1.10
C LEU A 139 20.35 15.95 -0.64
N ALA A 140 20.07 16.24 0.63
CA ALA A 140 20.14 17.58 1.18
C ALA A 140 21.52 18.22 1.00
N LYS A 141 22.63 17.48 1.22
CA LYS A 141 24.00 17.99 0.99
C LYS A 141 24.26 18.33 -0.47
N VAL A 142 23.82 17.48 -1.40
CA VAL A 142 23.98 17.70 -2.86
C VAL A 142 23.16 18.90 -3.32
N LEU A 143 21.98 19.11 -2.72
CA LEU A 143 21.05 20.20 -3.04
C LEU A 143 21.29 21.49 -2.21
N GLY A 144 22.45 21.61 -1.53
CA GLY A 144 22.80 22.79 -0.78
C GLY A 144 22.04 22.99 0.54
N GLY A 145 21.53 21.91 1.13
CA GLY A 145 20.81 21.90 2.42
C GLY A 145 19.34 22.28 2.31
N LEU A 146 18.81 22.42 1.08
CA LEU A 146 17.41 22.76 0.85
C LEU A 146 16.60 21.52 0.47
N PRO A 147 15.38 21.37 1.00
CA PRO A 147 14.46 20.31 0.56
C PRO A 147 14.23 20.44 -0.95
N LEU A 148 14.44 19.37 -1.70
CA LEU A 148 14.29 19.35 -3.17
C LEU A 148 15.12 20.45 -3.89
N GLY A 149 16.17 21.02 -3.25
CA GLY A 149 17.02 22.09 -3.78
C GLY A 149 16.34 23.45 -3.89
N ARG A 150 15.23 23.69 -3.19
CA ARG A 150 14.41 24.91 -3.22
C ARG A 150 14.04 25.38 -1.82
N THR A 151 13.80 26.69 -1.69
CA THR A 151 13.31 27.23 -0.43
C THR A 151 11.83 26.88 -0.20
N PRO A 152 11.35 26.87 1.06
CA PRO A 152 9.93 26.68 1.35
C PRO A 152 9.04 27.70 0.61
N GLU A 153 9.50 28.95 0.47
CA GLU A 153 8.77 30.01 -0.21
C GLU A 153 8.68 29.74 -1.73
N GLU A 154 9.74 29.21 -2.34
CA GLU A 154 9.73 28.81 -3.75
C GLU A 154 8.80 27.61 -3.97
N LEU A 155 8.82 26.62 -3.07
CA LEU A 155 7.92 25.48 -3.12
C LEU A 155 6.45 25.91 -2.96
N ALA A 156 6.18 26.84 -2.02
CA ALA A 156 4.84 27.41 -1.83
C ALA A 156 4.36 28.20 -3.08
N ALA A 157 5.25 28.99 -3.68
CA ALA A 157 4.93 29.74 -4.89
C ALA A 157 4.60 28.82 -6.09
N GLU A 158 5.09 27.61 -6.09
CA GLU A 158 4.83 26.58 -7.11
C GLU A 158 3.64 25.66 -6.75
N GLY A 159 2.98 25.91 -5.61
CA GLY A 159 1.80 25.17 -5.17
C GLY A 159 2.09 23.83 -4.46
N PHE A 160 3.35 23.59 -4.07
CA PHE A 160 3.73 22.39 -3.30
C PHE A 160 3.26 22.43 -1.84
N ASP A 161 2.76 23.55 -1.37
CA ASP A 161 2.10 23.70 -0.06
C ASP A 161 0.63 23.25 -0.09
N SER A 162 0.10 22.93 -1.26
CA SER A 162 -1.26 22.43 -1.44
C SER A 162 -1.37 20.97 -1.04
N ALA A 163 -2.38 20.64 -0.26
CA ALA A 163 -2.70 19.25 0.10
C ALA A 163 -3.03 18.36 -1.11
N ASP A 164 -3.31 18.98 -2.26
CA ASP A 164 -3.61 18.28 -3.52
C ASP A 164 -2.37 18.08 -4.41
N ALA A 165 -1.22 18.71 -4.07
CA ALA A 165 -0.01 18.64 -4.88
C ALA A 165 0.61 17.23 -4.88
N ALA A 166 0.56 16.54 -3.76
CA ALA A 166 1.06 15.17 -3.67
C ALA A 166 0.17 14.31 -2.77
N THR A 167 -0.23 13.16 -3.26
CA THR A 167 -1.12 12.24 -2.54
C THR A 167 -0.47 10.86 -2.40
N LEU A 168 -0.48 10.33 -1.17
CA LEU A 168 -0.16 8.93 -0.90
C LEU A 168 -1.45 8.12 -0.84
N THR A 169 -1.49 7.03 -1.59
CA THR A 169 -2.50 5.99 -1.45
C THR A 169 -1.83 4.70 -0.99
N VAL A 170 -2.29 4.14 0.11
CA VAL A 170 -1.86 2.81 0.58
C VAL A 170 -2.99 1.83 0.30
N ARG A 171 -2.66 0.70 -0.32
CA ARG A 171 -3.60 -0.38 -0.62
C ARG A 171 -3.08 -1.70 -0.07
N VAL A 172 -3.96 -2.47 0.51
CA VAL A 172 -3.63 -3.79 1.04
C VAL A 172 -4.59 -4.82 0.48
N ALA A 173 -4.03 -5.82 -0.18
CA ALA A 173 -4.73 -6.99 -0.69
C ALA A 173 -4.26 -8.21 0.12
N LEU A 174 -5.20 -8.84 0.83
CA LEU A 174 -4.95 -10.05 1.61
C LEU A 174 -5.47 -11.27 0.85
N PRO A 175 -5.03 -12.49 1.20
CA PRO A 175 -5.57 -13.72 0.63
C PRO A 175 -7.10 -13.74 0.74
N ASP A 176 -7.77 -14.12 -0.35
CA ASP A 176 -9.24 -14.18 -0.47
C ASP A 176 -9.99 -12.84 -0.29
N GLY A 177 -9.24 -11.75 -0.15
CA GLY A 177 -9.77 -10.39 0.00
C GLY A 177 -9.85 -9.92 1.45
N VAL A 178 -9.98 -8.61 1.64
CA VAL A 178 -10.11 -7.97 2.95
C VAL A 178 -11.58 -8.00 3.38
N ASP A 179 -11.85 -8.53 4.58
CA ASP A 179 -13.17 -8.57 5.21
C ASP A 179 -13.41 -7.33 6.08
N GLU A 180 -12.40 -6.96 6.89
CA GLU A 180 -12.48 -5.84 7.82
C GLU A 180 -11.28 -4.91 7.66
N SER A 181 -11.53 -3.61 7.74
CA SER A 181 -10.51 -2.57 7.68
C SER A 181 -11.03 -1.25 8.25
N ASN A 182 -10.13 -0.45 8.81
CA ASN A 182 -10.43 0.95 9.14
C ASN A 182 -10.25 1.89 7.92
N GLY A 183 -9.83 1.36 6.77
CA GLY A 183 -9.84 2.04 5.48
C GLY A 183 -11.09 1.71 4.66
N ARG A 184 -11.15 2.25 3.44
CA ARG A 184 -12.23 1.93 2.50
C ARG A 184 -11.94 0.59 1.81
N ILE A 185 -12.85 -0.37 1.92
CA ILE A 185 -12.74 -1.63 1.19
C ILE A 185 -13.43 -1.49 -0.17
N THR A 186 -12.71 -1.85 -1.24
CA THR A 186 -13.24 -1.89 -2.60
C THR A 186 -12.73 -3.15 -3.30
N LYS A 187 -13.65 -4.02 -3.71
CA LYS A 187 -13.33 -5.30 -4.37
C LYS A 187 -12.32 -6.16 -3.58
N GLY A 188 -12.49 -6.24 -2.24
CA GLY A 188 -11.61 -7.02 -1.37
C GLY A 188 -10.22 -6.41 -1.13
N VAL A 189 -10.01 -5.13 -1.47
CA VAL A 189 -8.77 -4.39 -1.21
C VAL A 189 -9.06 -3.24 -0.28
N ALA A 190 -8.34 -3.15 0.83
CA ALA A 190 -8.38 -2.00 1.73
C ALA A 190 -7.57 -0.84 1.15
N ARG A 191 -8.06 0.38 1.28
CA ARG A 191 -7.45 1.59 0.75
C ARG A 191 -7.52 2.74 1.75
N TRP A 192 -6.41 3.44 1.91
CA TRP A 192 -6.27 4.71 2.64
C TRP A 192 -5.62 5.73 1.72
N SER A 193 -5.92 7.02 1.93
CA SER A 193 -5.33 8.11 1.15
C SER A 193 -5.07 9.30 2.06
N ALA A 194 -3.90 9.89 1.94
CA ALA A 194 -3.49 11.05 2.71
C ALA A 194 -2.63 11.98 1.84
N PRO A 195 -2.67 13.32 2.08
CA PRO A 195 -1.76 14.24 1.43
C PRO A 195 -0.32 13.97 1.91
N LEU A 196 0.65 14.00 0.99
CA LEU A 196 2.07 13.92 1.30
C LEU A 196 2.65 15.27 1.70
N THR A 197 2.06 16.35 1.16
CA THR A 197 2.52 17.74 1.36
C THR A 197 1.34 18.66 1.63
N GLY A 198 1.58 19.80 2.31
CA GLY A 198 0.60 20.88 2.50
C GLY A 198 -0.60 20.53 3.37
N GLY A 199 -0.70 19.30 3.85
CA GLY A 199 -1.78 18.83 4.72
C GLY A 199 -1.44 18.92 6.21
N ALA A 200 -2.44 18.69 7.05
CA ALA A 200 -2.18 18.44 8.47
C ALA A 200 -1.38 17.14 8.63
N ALA A 201 -0.50 17.10 9.62
CA ALA A 201 0.23 15.88 9.96
C ALA A 201 -0.76 14.72 10.17
N THR A 202 -0.45 13.58 9.57
CA THR A 202 -1.25 12.37 9.68
C THR A 202 -0.48 11.34 10.50
N ASP A 203 -1.08 10.87 11.59
CA ASP A 203 -0.57 9.75 12.37
C ASP A 203 -1.74 8.77 12.56
N THR A 204 -1.74 7.68 11.81
CA THR A 204 -2.89 6.78 11.73
C THR A 204 -2.43 5.33 11.62
N ASP A 205 -2.98 4.47 12.48
CA ASP A 205 -2.84 3.03 12.32
C ASP A 205 -3.67 2.56 11.12
N LEU A 206 -3.06 1.87 10.17
CA LEU A 206 -3.73 1.18 9.07
C LEU A 206 -3.93 -0.28 9.46
N ARG A 207 -5.16 -0.77 9.36
CA ARG A 207 -5.52 -2.14 9.75
C ARG A 207 -6.40 -2.78 8.70
N ALA A 208 -6.04 -4.01 8.32
CA ALA A 208 -6.83 -4.83 7.42
C ALA A 208 -6.76 -6.29 7.87
N SER A 209 -7.87 -6.99 7.82
CA SER A 209 -7.93 -8.42 8.14
C SER A 209 -8.78 -9.18 7.13
N ALA A 210 -8.44 -10.46 6.97
CA ALA A 210 -9.16 -11.42 6.17
C ALA A 210 -9.29 -12.73 6.93
N SER A 211 -10.40 -13.44 6.73
CA SER A 211 -10.63 -14.76 7.31
C SER A 211 -11.25 -15.71 6.26
N THR A 212 -10.65 -16.88 6.10
CA THR A 212 -11.11 -17.87 5.12
C THR A 212 -11.50 -19.15 5.81
N LEU A 213 -12.73 -19.61 5.57
CA LEU A 213 -13.20 -20.89 6.10
C LEU A 213 -12.55 -22.06 5.36
N ARG A 214 -12.01 -23.02 6.10
CA ARG A 214 -11.52 -24.31 5.54
C ARG A 214 -12.69 -25.24 5.22
N ILE A 215 -13.32 -25.05 4.08
CA ILE A 215 -14.48 -25.84 3.63
C ILE A 215 -14.17 -27.33 3.64
N SER A 216 -12.95 -27.74 3.27
CA SER A 216 -12.52 -29.15 3.30
C SER A 216 -12.60 -29.75 4.70
N THR A 217 -12.18 -29.02 5.74
CA THR A 217 -12.26 -29.47 7.14
C THR A 217 -13.70 -29.57 7.62
N LEU A 218 -14.55 -28.61 7.23
CA LEU A 218 -15.99 -28.64 7.55
C LEU A 218 -16.66 -29.85 6.90
N VAL A 219 -16.39 -30.13 5.63
CA VAL A 219 -16.92 -31.31 4.91
C VAL A 219 -16.49 -32.60 5.59
N LEU A 220 -15.19 -32.71 5.96
CA LEU A 220 -14.69 -33.90 6.67
C LEU A 220 -15.33 -34.09 8.03
N LEU A 221 -15.56 -33.01 8.80
CA LEU A 221 -16.26 -33.07 10.09
C LEU A 221 -17.70 -33.53 9.94
N VAL A 222 -18.44 -32.96 8.96
CA VAL A 222 -19.82 -33.35 8.68
C VAL A 222 -19.89 -34.82 8.22
N LEU A 223 -19.00 -35.24 7.33
CA LEU A 223 -18.94 -36.61 6.86
C LEU A 223 -18.58 -37.59 7.99
N GLY A 224 -17.63 -37.22 8.84
CA GLY A 224 -17.21 -38.01 10.00
C GLY A 224 -18.34 -38.16 11.03
N THR A 225 -19.07 -37.09 11.35
CA THR A 225 -20.23 -37.17 12.26
C THR A 225 -21.36 -38.00 11.68
N LEU A 226 -21.61 -37.92 10.39
CA LEU A 226 -22.62 -38.71 9.69
C LEU A 226 -22.26 -40.20 9.71
N LEU A 227 -20.99 -40.58 9.46
CA LEU A 227 -20.51 -41.95 9.52
C LEU A 227 -20.62 -42.52 10.94
N VAL A 228 -20.26 -41.75 11.97
CA VAL A 228 -20.41 -42.18 13.38
C VAL A 228 -21.90 -42.39 13.71
N GLY A 229 -22.77 -41.50 13.25
CA GLY A 229 -24.23 -41.62 13.44
C GLY A 229 -24.79 -42.92 12.78
N VAL A 230 -24.38 -43.20 11.54
CA VAL A 230 -24.78 -44.43 10.83
C VAL A 230 -24.25 -45.69 11.56
N ALA A 231 -22.98 -45.69 11.98
CA ALA A 231 -22.39 -46.79 12.73
C ALA A 231 -23.14 -47.07 14.05
N ALA A 232 -23.50 -46.02 14.79
CA ALA A 232 -24.29 -46.15 16.01
C ALA A 232 -25.68 -46.77 15.76
N VAL A 233 -26.37 -46.31 14.71
CA VAL A 233 -27.70 -46.90 14.33
C VAL A 233 -27.56 -48.34 13.95
N VAL A 234 -26.56 -48.72 13.15
CA VAL A 234 -26.30 -50.12 12.75
C VAL A 234 -25.99 -50.99 13.98
N ALA A 235 -25.18 -50.49 14.92
CA ALA A 235 -24.87 -51.20 16.17
C ALA A 235 -26.09 -51.46 17.02
N VAL A 236 -27.00 -50.48 17.17
CA VAL A 236 -28.25 -50.63 17.93
C VAL A 236 -29.20 -51.62 17.27
N LEU A 237 -29.34 -51.57 15.94
CA LEU A 237 -30.18 -52.51 15.18
C LEU A 237 -29.60 -53.93 15.18
N GLY A 238 -28.27 -54.04 15.17
CA GLY A 238 -27.58 -55.32 15.29
C GLY A 238 -27.73 -55.98 16.66
N ALA A 239 -27.72 -55.16 17.74
CA ALA A 239 -27.89 -55.62 19.12
C ALA A 239 -29.35 -56.09 19.38
N SER A 240 -30.32 -55.46 18.76
CA SER A 240 -31.76 -55.83 18.92
C SER A 240 -32.18 -57.09 18.17
N ARG A 241 -31.32 -57.66 17.30
CA ARG A 241 -31.60 -58.87 16.50
C ARG A 241 -30.93 -60.15 17.06
N ARG A 242 -30.37 -60.14 18.29
CA ARG A 242 -29.88 -61.37 18.92
C ARG A 242 -31.05 -62.14 19.47
N PRO A 243 -31.46 -63.31 18.88
CA PRO A 243 -32.48 -64.19 19.47
C PRO A 243 -31.90 -64.84 20.73
N SER A 244 -32.72 -64.92 21.77
CA SER A 244 -32.51 -65.67 23.02
C SER A 244 -32.54 -67.15 22.77
#